data_d96337a9b0fb07bc89e7a914e41162bb
#
_entry.id   d96337a9b0fb07bc89e7a914e41162bb
#
_cell.length_a   1.000
_cell.length_b   1.000
_cell.length_c   1.000
_cell.angle_alpha   90.00
_cell.angle_beta   90.00
_cell.angle_gamma   90.00
#
_symmetry.space_group_name_H-M   'P 1'
#
loop_
_entity.id
_entity.type
_entity.pdbx_description
1 polymer ?
#
loop_
_entity_poly.entity_id
_entity_poly.type
_entity_poly.pdbx_seq_one_letter_code
_entity_poly.pdbx_strand_id
1 'polypeptide(L)'
;VNNAIDSLPVKTKIAELNIKLNAPETPFECAQIADGIFSHSIHLIGFEFDGTACFRKGTKDGPNALRDVSDGIESYSPYLDADLDDVQFYDLGNLSTAILPTNDEHKNIEQQWQTANDDFIKLFGALDLATHQIKILTLGGEHSISYAPIITYLAQYNDLALIHLDAHADLRDGYLGFHHSHAAIIRRVTDHFGPEHQLIQYGIRSGTKAEYQWMQQAKTLKHSRAEFLQSIAEIDDQRPIYLTLDLDYFDPSFFPGTGTPEPGGEDFHSFVSLCKILRSKNFVGCDVVELAPKIDATGNSDVFAAKVVRELILCLHNS
;
A
#
# COMPACT_ATOMS: atom_id res chain seq x y z
N VAL A 1 4.59 -16.78 -34.92
CA VAL A 1 5.88 -16.32 -34.42
C VAL A 1 5.89 -16.71 -32.96
N ASN A 2 6.57 -17.82 -32.63
CA ASN A 2 6.76 -18.28 -31.26
C ASN A 2 7.67 -17.27 -30.56
N ASN A 3 7.11 -16.41 -29.76
CA ASN A 3 7.86 -15.76 -28.71
C ASN A 3 8.05 -16.80 -27.61
N ALA A 4 9.24 -17.37 -27.52
CA ALA A 4 9.72 -17.99 -26.31
C ALA A 4 9.75 -16.85 -25.26
N ILE A 5 8.74 -16.79 -24.39
CA ILE A 5 8.83 -16.11 -23.12
C ILE A 5 9.90 -16.89 -22.37
N ASP A 6 11.15 -16.42 -22.42
CA ASP A 6 12.20 -16.92 -21.55
C ASP A 6 11.64 -16.87 -20.13
N SER A 7 11.46 -18.04 -19.54
CA SER A 7 10.98 -18.15 -18.16
C SER A 7 11.90 -17.30 -17.29
N LEU A 8 11.38 -16.17 -16.82
CA LEU A 8 12.10 -15.31 -15.89
C LEU A 8 12.62 -16.18 -14.73
N PRO A 9 13.90 -16.12 -14.40
CA PRO A 9 14.43 -16.97 -13.35
C PRO A 9 13.73 -16.66 -12.03
N VAL A 10 13.14 -17.67 -11.40
CA VAL A 10 12.60 -17.57 -10.05
C VAL A 10 13.72 -17.12 -9.14
N LYS A 11 13.58 -15.97 -8.48
CA LYS A 11 14.61 -15.46 -7.57
C LYS A 11 14.54 -16.12 -6.20
N THR A 12 13.33 -16.39 -5.72
CA THR A 12 13.13 -17.01 -4.40
C THR A 12 11.88 -17.86 -4.44
N LYS A 13 11.98 -19.11 -4.00
CA LYS A 13 10.81 -19.94 -3.73
C LYS A 13 10.33 -19.68 -2.30
N ILE A 14 9.09 -19.27 -2.14
CA ILE A 14 8.49 -18.93 -0.85
C ILE A 14 8.59 -20.09 0.15
N ALA A 15 8.40 -21.32 -0.33
CA ALA A 15 8.51 -22.54 0.50
C ALA A 15 9.87 -22.72 1.18
N GLU A 16 10.96 -22.16 0.61
CA GLU A 16 12.31 -22.25 1.18
C GLU A 16 12.55 -21.27 2.34
N LEU A 17 11.69 -20.25 2.48
CA LEU A 17 11.82 -19.21 3.50
C LEU A 17 11.12 -19.53 4.82
N ASN A 18 10.40 -20.65 4.90
CA ASN A 18 9.58 -21.00 6.07
C ASN A 18 8.60 -19.86 6.46
N ILE A 19 7.99 -19.24 5.44
CA ILE A 19 6.97 -18.20 5.55
C ILE A 19 5.63 -18.85 5.27
N LYS A 20 4.57 -18.40 5.96
CA LYS A 20 3.23 -18.87 5.73
C LYS A 20 2.41 -17.81 5.00
N LEU A 21 2.09 -18.08 3.74
CA LEU A 21 1.10 -17.34 2.97
C LEU A 21 -0.20 -18.14 2.88
N ASN A 22 -1.32 -17.45 2.96
CA ASN A 22 -2.63 -17.99 2.68
C ASN A 22 -2.94 -17.65 1.21
N ALA A 23 -3.05 -18.67 0.36
CA ALA A 23 -3.43 -18.46 -1.03
C ALA A 23 -4.79 -17.75 -1.11
N PRO A 24 -5.00 -16.82 -2.05
CA PRO A 24 -6.30 -16.18 -2.21
C PRO A 24 -7.32 -17.20 -2.73
N GLU A 25 -8.57 -17.12 -2.27
CA GLU A 25 -9.67 -17.94 -2.86
C GLU A 25 -9.91 -17.52 -4.31
N THR A 26 -9.90 -16.22 -4.56
CA THR A 26 -9.96 -15.60 -5.87
C THR A 26 -8.73 -14.70 -6.02
N PRO A 27 -7.87 -14.85 -7.04
CA PRO A 27 -6.79 -13.89 -7.29
C PRO A 27 -7.39 -12.57 -7.81
N PHE A 28 -6.63 -11.49 -7.72
CA PHE A 28 -7.01 -10.23 -8.36
C PHE A 28 -7.11 -10.43 -9.88
N GLU A 29 -8.07 -9.76 -10.53
CA GLU A 29 -8.33 -9.90 -11.97
C GLU A 29 -7.05 -9.77 -12.79
N CYS A 30 -6.86 -10.66 -13.78
CA CYS A 30 -5.66 -10.82 -14.61
C CYS A 30 -4.38 -11.27 -13.87
N ALA A 31 -4.38 -11.37 -12.54
CA ALA A 31 -3.20 -11.82 -11.80
C ALA A 31 -2.93 -13.31 -11.98
N GLN A 32 -1.66 -13.70 -12.06
CA GLN A 32 -1.24 -15.09 -11.96
C GLN A 32 -0.96 -15.45 -10.49
N ILE A 33 -1.45 -16.62 -10.04
CA ILE A 33 -1.07 -17.13 -8.72
C ILE A 33 0.38 -17.61 -8.80
N ALA A 34 1.21 -17.22 -7.82
CA ALA A 34 2.61 -17.59 -7.79
C ALA A 34 3.06 -18.15 -6.42
N ASP A 35 4.00 -19.07 -6.47
CA ASP A 35 4.68 -19.65 -5.29
C ASP A 35 6.13 -19.13 -5.11
N GLY A 36 6.48 -18.07 -5.82
CA GLY A 36 7.80 -17.46 -5.83
C GLY A 36 7.81 -16.01 -6.27
N ILE A 37 8.95 -15.37 -6.12
CA ILE A 37 9.21 -13.99 -6.53
C ILE A 37 9.97 -13.99 -7.85
N PHE A 38 9.49 -13.22 -8.81
CA PHE A 38 10.04 -13.13 -10.17
C PHE A 38 10.64 -11.75 -10.42
N SER A 39 11.72 -11.72 -11.21
CA SER A 39 12.30 -10.45 -11.68
C SER A 39 11.41 -9.81 -12.75
N HIS A 40 11.50 -8.46 -12.87
CA HIS A 40 10.76 -7.66 -13.86
C HIS A 40 9.24 -7.83 -13.74
N SER A 41 8.74 -7.92 -12.52
CA SER A 41 7.34 -8.25 -12.26
C SER A 41 6.79 -7.48 -11.08
N ILE A 42 5.46 -7.33 -11.08
CA ILE A 42 4.71 -6.77 -9.97
C ILE A 42 4.15 -7.93 -9.14
N HIS A 43 4.22 -7.80 -7.82
CA HIS A 43 3.69 -8.79 -6.88
C HIS A 43 2.67 -8.13 -5.96
N LEU A 44 1.45 -8.69 -5.94
CA LEU A 44 0.43 -8.35 -4.96
C LEU A 44 0.59 -9.24 -3.74
N ILE A 45 0.51 -8.65 -2.56
CA ILE A 45 0.51 -9.38 -1.29
C ILE A 45 -0.46 -8.74 -0.31
N GLY A 46 -1.33 -9.54 0.30
CA GLY A 46 -2.29 -9.06 1.28
C GLY A 46 -1.76 -9.13 2.70
N PHE A 47 -2.25 -8.21 3.56
CA PHE A 47 -1.91 -8.17 4.97
C PHE A 47 -3.19 -7.99 5.81
N GLU A 48 -3.79 -9.10 6.23
CA GLU A 48 -5.08 -9.17 6.94
C GLU A 48 -4.94 -8.82 8.42
N PHE A 49 -4.83 -7.52 8.75
CA PHE A 49 -4.67 -7.07 10.13
C PHE A 49 -5.47 -5.78 10.39
N ASP A 50 -6.18 -5.73 11.53
CA ASP A 50 -6.89 -4.55 12.04
C ASP A 50 -6.85 -4.47 13.58
N GLY A 51 -5.75 -4.98 14.15
CA GLY A 51 -5.62 -5.16 15.59
C GLY A 51 -5.61 -3.86 16.38
N THR A 52 -4.94 -2.81 15.86
CA THR A 52 -4.81 -1.52 16.55
C THR A 52 -5.87 -0.50 16.16
N ALA A 53 -6.78 -0.83 15.22
CA ALA A 53 -7.87 0.06 14.80
C ALA A 53 -8.71 0.56 15.99
N CYS A 54 -8.92 1.88 16.07
CA CYS A 54 -9.45 2.53 17.27
C CYS A 54 -10.96 2.79 17.26
N PHE A 55 -11.61 2.87 16.09
CA PHE A 55 -13.02 3.24 15.99
C PHE A 55 -13.86 2.11 15.39
N ARG A 56 -13.82 1.89 14.09
CA ARG A 56 -14.56 0.82 13.43
C ARG A 56 -13.58 -0.14 12.78
N LYS A 57 -13.62 -1.40 13.21
CA LYS A 57 -12.80 -2.48 12.66
C LYS A 57 -13.42 -3.05 11.38
N GLY A 58 -12.66 -3.86 10.68
CA GLY A 58 -13.10 -4.60 9.49
C GLY A 58 -12.11 -4.49 8.33
N THR A 59 -11.07 -3.70 8.46
CA THR A 59 -10.08 -3.50 7.39
C THR A 59 -9.24 -4.74 7.10
N LYS A 60 -9.13 -5.68 8.04
CA LYS A 60 -8.51 -6.99 7.79
C LYS A 60 -9.19 -7.80 6.68
N ASP A 61 -10.47 -7.52 6.41
CA ASP A 61 -11.22 -8.18 5.33
C ASP A 61 -10.95 -7.51 3.96
N GLY A 62 -10.28 -6.34 3.93
CA GLY A 62 -10.00 -5.53 2.75
C GLY A 62 -9.27 -6.26 1.63
N PRO A 63 -8.15 -6.97 1.89
CA PRO A 63 -7.40 -7.66 0.84
C PRO A 63 -8.22 -8.68 0.04
N ASN A 64 -9.10 -9.43 0.70
CA ASN A 64 -9.97 -10.40 0.03
C ASN A 64 -11.14 -9.70 -0.68
N ALA A 65 -11.76 -8.70 -0.07
CA ALA A 65 -12.84 -7.94 -0.69
C ALA A 65 -12.40 -7.26 -2.01
N LEU A 66 -11.17 -6.73 -2.07
CA LEU A 66 -10.58 -6.19 -3.29
C LEU A 66 -10.50 -7.22 -4.41
N ARG A 67 -10.08 -8.45 -4.07
CA ARG A 67 -9.99 -9.55 -5.02
C ARG A 67 -11.36 -10.03 -5.47
N ASP A 68 -12.29 -10.20 -4.53
CA ASP A 68 -13.63 -10.72 -4.79
C ASP A 68 -14.44 -9.86 -5.76
N VAL A 69 -14.18 -8.54 -5.81
CA VAL A 69 -14.89 -7.63 -6.73
C VAL A 69 -14.09 -7.30 -7.99
N SER A 70 -12.83 -7.75 -8.08
CA SER A 70 -11.94 -7.36 -9.18
C SER A 70 -12.37 -7.93 -10.55
N ASP A 71 -13.03 -9.09 -10.58
CA ASP A 71 -13.60 -9.69 -11.80
C ASP A 71 -14.81 -8.90 -12.33
N GLY A 72 -15.43 -8.08 -11.48
CA GLY A 72 -16.55 -7.21 -11.85
C GLY A 72 -16.15 -5.86 -12.44
N ILE A 73 -14.85 -5.55 -12.49
CA ILE A 73 -14.35 -4.32 -13.12
C ILE A 73 -13.67 -4.65 -14.46
N GLU A 74 -13.79 -3.73 -15.43
CA GLU A 74 -13.08 -3.88 -16.71
C GLU A 74 -11.56 -3.83 -16.49
N SER A 75 -10.81 -4.69 -17.17
CA SER A 75 -9.32 -4.70 -17.14
C SER A 75 -8.72 -3.42 -17.74
N TYR A 76 -9.37 -2.88 -18.78
CA TYR A 76 -8.92 -1.66 -19.46
C TYR A 76 -9.21 -0.39 -18.67
N SER A 77 -8.19 0.46 -18.53
CA SER A 77 -8.32 1.81 -17.99
C SER A 77 -8.41 2.87 -19.10
N PRO A 78 -9.57 3.50 -19.29
CA PRO A 78 -9.71 4.60 -20.27
C PRO A 78 -8.99 5.88 -19.84
N TYR A 79 -8.58 5.97 -18.57
CA TYR A 79 -7.87 7.13 -18.03
C TYR A 79 -6.38 7.11 -18.37
N LEU A 80 -5.81 5.90 -18.41
CA LEU A 80 -4.40 5.65 -18.66
C LEU A 80 -4.14 5.06 -20.06
N ASP A 81 -5.21 4.73 -20.80
CA ASP A 81 -5.13 4.03 -22.10
C ASP A 81 -4.22 2.80 -22.01
N ALA A 82 -4.56 1.91 -21.05
CA ALA A 82 -3.76 0.71 -20.73
C ALA A 82 -4.66 -0.41 -20.21
N ASP A 83 -4.25 -1.65 -20.40
CA ASP A 83 -5.01 -2.84 -20.05
C ASP A 83 -4.23 -3.74 -19.09
N LEU A 84 -4.88 -4.29 -18.06
CA LEU A 84 -4.26 -5.27 -17.15
C LEU A 84 -3.89 -6.57 -17.88
N ASP A 85 -4.59 -6.93 -18.94
CA ASP A 85 -4.26 -8.11 -19.77
C ASP A 85 -2.87 -8.03 -20.42
N ASP A 86 -2.34 -6.81 -20.58
CA ASP A 86 -0.99 -6.57 -21.11
C ASP A 86 0.08 -6.55 -20.00
N VAL A 87 -0.30 -6.68 -18.73
CA VAL A 87 0.61 -6.57 -17.57
C VAL A 87 0.91 -7.95 -16.98
N GLN A 88 2.18 -8.29 -16.86
CA GLN A 88 2.59 -9.48 -16.12
C GLN A 88 2.71 -9.15 -14.61
N PHE A 89 1.80 -9.67 -13.80
CA PHE A 89 1.83 -9.53 -12.36
C PHE A 89 1.29 -10.77 -11.64
N TYR A 90 1.68 -10.91 -10.40
CA TYR A 90 1.44 -12.11 -9.59
C TYR A 90 0.72 -11.77 -8.29
N ASP A 91 -0.24 -12.61 -7.90
CA ASP A 91 -0.89 -12.56 -6.60
C ASP A 91 -0.33 -13.66 -5.71
N LEU A 92 0.33 -13.25 -4.63
CA LEU A 92 0.97 -14.16 -3.66
C LEU A 92 0.01 -14.61 -2.55
N GLY A 93 -1.21 -14.05 -2.51
CA GLY A 93 -2.14 -14.24 -1.40
C GLY A 93 -1.84 -13.34 -0.21
N ASN A 94 -2.17 -13.81 0.99
CA ASN A 94 -2.08 -13.01 2.22
C ASN A 94 -1.02 -13.54 3.18
N LEU A 95 -0.28 -12.63 3.81
CA LEU A 95 0.57 -12.95 4.95
C LEU A 95 -0.27 -13.51 6.11
N SER A 96 0.23 -14.57 6.74
CA SER A 96 -0.46 -15.16 7.87
C SER A 96 -0.19 -14.36 9.14
N THR A 97 -1.26 -13.94 9.80
CA THR A 97 -1.21 -13.33 11.14
C THR A 97 -1.45 -14.37 12.26
N ALA A 98 -1.37 -15.66 11.94
CA ALA A 98 -1.66 -16.73 12.88
C ALA A 98 -0.58 -16.84 13.96
N ILE A 99 -1.00 -16.82 15.22
CA ILE A 99 -0.15 -16.99 16.40
C ILE A 99 -0.69 -18.08 17.33
N LEU A 100 0.11 -18.50 18.29
CA LEU A 100 -0.38 -19.23 19.46
C LEU A 100 -0.93 -18.22 20.47
N PRO A 101 -2.26 -18.15 20.68
CA PRO A 101 -2.83 -17.10 21.49
C PRO A 101 -2.47 -17.25 22.97
N THR A 102 -2.24 -16.14 23.63
CA THR A 102 -2.07 -16.03 25.10
C THR A 102 -3.34 -15.47 25.74
N ASN A 103 -3.35 -15.39 27.07
CA ASN A 103 -4.47 -14.73 27.80
C ASN A 103 -4.39 -13.20 27.76
N ASP A 104 -3.36 -12.63 27.14
CA ASP A 104 -3.12 -11.19 27.01
C ASP A 104 -3.44 -10.75 25.58
N GLU A 105 -4.60 -10.12 25.39
CA GLU A 105 -5.07 -9.68 24.07
C GLU A 105 -4.12 -8.66 23.45
N HIS A 106 -3.57 -7.73 24.23
CA HIS A 106 -2.64 -6.71 23.72
C HIS A 106 -1.38 -7.37 23.14
N LYS A 107 -0.79 -8.32 23.86
CA LYS A 107 0.36 -9.08 23.36
C LYS A 107 0.03 -9.92 22.14
N ASN A 108 -1.17 -10.48 22.06
CA ASN A 108 -1.60 -11.23 20.89
C ASN A 108 -1.65 -10.33 19.65
N ILE A 109 -2.17 -9.12 19.78
CA ILE A 109 -2.22 -8.12 18.70
C ILE A 109 -0.81 -7.76 18.24
N GLU A 110 0.08 -7.40 19.18
CA GLU A 110 1.48 -7.07 18.84
C GLU A 110 2.18 -8.25 18.17
N GLN A 111 1.98 -9.48 18.64
CA GLN A 111 2.61 -10.66 18.06
C GLN A 111 2.07 -10.98 16.66
N GLN A 112 0.78 -10.80 16.40
CA GLN A 112 0.19 -10.94 15.06
C GLN A 112 0.82 -9.96 14.08
N TRP A 113 0.89 -8.68 14.49
CA TRP A 113 1.51 -7.63 13.70
C TRP A 113 2.98 -7.94 13.40
N GLN A 114 3.77 -8.28 14.45
CA GLN A 114 5.19 -8.57 14.33
C GLN A 114 5.45 -9.76 13.41
N THR A 115 4.68 -10.86 13.56
CA THR A 115 4.85 -12.08 12.76
C THR A 115 4.72 -11.79 11.27
N ALA A 116 3.68 -11.06 10.87
CA ALA A 116 3.45 -10.76 9.46
C ALA A 116 4.47 -9.75 8.90
N ASN A 117 4.87 -8.74 9.70
CA ASN A 117 5.94 -7.81 9.29
C ASN A 117 7.29 -8.53 9.11
N ASP A 118 7.65 -9.42 10.04
CA ASP A 118 8.88 -10.23 9.93
C ASP A 118 8.86 -11.13 8.70
N ASP A 119 7.71 -11.74 8.38
CA ASP A 119 7.56 -12.59 7.20
C ASP A 119 7.63 -11.77 5.90
N PHE A 120 7.08 -10.55 5.87
CA PHE A 120 7.26 -9.63 4.75
C PHE A 120 8.73 -9.29 4.52
N ILE A 121 9.45 -8.93 5.59
CA ILE A 121 10.87 -8.59 5.52
C ILE A 121 11.72 -9.80 5.09
N LYS A 122 11.41 -11.02 5.56
CA LYS A 122 12.08 -12.25 5.09
C LYS A 122 11.84 -12.49 3.60
N LEU A 123 10.64 -12.21 3.13
CA LEU A 123 10.25 -12.44 1.73
C LEU A 123 10.97 -11.50 0.78
N PHE A 124 11.04 -10.21 1.10
CA PHE A 124 11.49 -9.17 0.19
C PHE A 124 12.80 -8.47 0.61
N GLY A 125 13.10 -8.42 1.92
CA GLY A 125 14.22 -7.61 2.43
C GLY A 125 15.61 -8.07 2.01
N ALA A 126 15.78 -9.36 1.66
CA ALA A 126 17.04 -9.91 1.14
C ALA A 126 17.17 -9.84 -0.38
N LEU A 127 16.11 -9.42 -1.09
CA LEU A 127 16.10 -9.28 -2.54
C LEU A 127 16.63 -7.89 -2.93
N ASP A 128 17.38 -7.84 -4.02
CA ASP A 128 17.73 -6.57 -4.66
C ASP A 128 16.57 -6.16 -5.58
N LEU A 129 15.62 -5.41 -5.03
CA LEU A 129 14.40 -5.02 -5.75
C LEU A 129 14.72 -4.14 -6.96
N ALA A 130 15.70 -3.25 -6.81
CA ALA A 130 16.11 -2.33 -7.87
C ALA A 130 16.73 -3.07 -9.05
N THR A 131 17.78 -3.85 -8.83
CA THR A 131 18.49 -4.58 -9.90
C THR A 131 17.58 -5.61 -10.57
N HIS A 132 16.67 -6.23 -9.82
CA HIS A 132 15.75 -7.23 -10.37
C HIS A 132 14.43 -6.65 -10.84
N GLN A 133 14.22 -5.33 -10.72
CA GLN A 133 12.97 -4.66 -11.08
C GLN A 133 11.74 -5.36 -10.50
N ILE A 134 11.83 -5.69 -9.21
CA ILE A 134 10.73 -6.30 -8.46
C ILE A 134 9.92 -5.17 -7.84
N LYS A 135 8.65 -5.09 -8.16
CA LYS A 135 7.72 -4.10 -7.60
C LYS A 135 6.66 -4.79 -6.75
N ILE A 136 6.30 -4.18 -5.64
CA ILE A 136 5.37 -4.75 -4.67
C ILE A 136 4.20 -3.79 -4.50
N LEU A 137 2.98 -4.32 -4.62
CA LEU A 137 1.76 -3.66 -4.22
C LEU A 137 1.17 -4.44 -3.03
N THR A 138 1.14 -3.82 -1.86
CA THR A 138 0.58 -4.42 -0.65
C THR A 138 -0.88 -4.03 -0.51
N LEU A 139 -1.76 -5.02 -0.34
CA LEU A 139 -3.17 -4.83 -0.05
C LEU A 139 -3.38 -4.92 1.46
N GLY A 140 -3.71 -3.81 2.11
CA GLY A 140 -3.81 -3.74 3.56
C GLY A 140 -5.19 -4.07 4.09
N GLY A 141 -5.13 -4.39 5.28
CA GLY A 141 -5.68 -4.07 6.54
C GLY A 141 -5.58 -2.61 6.97
N GLU A 142 -5.39 -2.39 8.26
CA GLU A 142 -5.19 -1.03 8.81
C GLU A 142 -3.81 -0.47 8.41
N HIS A 143 -3.64 0.87 8.53
CA HIS A 143 -2.45 1.55 8.02
C HIS A 143 -1.12 1.10 8.68
N SER A 144 -1.13 0.55 9.89
CA SER A 144 0.10 0.07 10.55
C SER A 144 0.87 -1.00 9.77
N ILE A 145 0.20 -1.69 8.83
CA ILE A 145 0.83 -2.75 8.02
C ILE A 145 1.84 -2.22 7.01
N SER A 146 1.75 -0.94 6.66
CA SER A 146 2.66 -0.28 5.71
C SER A 146 4.10 -0.18 6.24
N TYR A 147 4.33 -0.51 7.53
CA TYR A 147 5.65 -0.44 8.14
C TYR A 147 6.68 -1.32 7.42
N ALA A 148 6.45 -2.63 7.33
CA ALA A 148 7.41 -3.54 6.70
C ALA A 148 7.64 -3.24 5.21
N PRO A 149 6.60 -2.99 4.38
CA PRO A 149 6.80 -2.54 3.01
C PRO A 149 7.69 -1.30 2.92
N ILE A 150 7.34 -0.21 3.62
CA ILE A 150 8.07 1.05 3.50
C ILE A 150 9.53 0.91 3.96
N ILE A 151 9.80 0.30 5.14
CA ILE A 151 11.19 0.14 5.61
C ILE A 151 12.03 -0.77 4.71
N THR A 152 11.39 -1.73 4.03
CA THR A 152 12.08 -2.57 3.03
C THR A 152 12.57 -1.71 1.86
N TYR A 153 11.74 -0.80 1.36
CA TYR A 153 12.13 0.12 0.30
C TYR A 153 13.14 1.17 0.77
N LEU A 154 12.98 1.74 1.97
CA LEU A 154 13.94 2.68 2.55
C LEU A 154 15.33 2.08 2.73
N ALA A 155 15.41 0.79 3.04
CA ALA A 155 16.69 0.08 3.18
C ALA A 155 17.42 -0.14 1.84
N GLN A 156 16.71 -0.08 0.72
CA GLN A 156 17.25 -0.37 -0.61
C GLN A 156 17.45 0.88 -1.48
N TYR A 157 16.73 1.96 -1.20
CA TYR A 157 16.79 3.21 -1.95
C TYR A 157 17.17 4.36 -1.02
N ASN A 158 18.40 4.84 -1.13
CA ASN A 158 18.93 5.87 -0.22
C ASN A 158 18.26 7.25 -0.36
N ASP A 159 17.54 7.48 -1.46
CA ASP A 159 16.91 8.75 -1.82
C ASP A 159 15.39 8.59 -2.09
N LEU A 160 14.75 7.56 -1.50
CA LEU A 160 13.34 7.28 -1.69
C LEU A 160 12.46 8.51 -1.37
N ALA A 161 11.56 8.85 -2.28
CA ALA A 161 10.46 9.78 -2.02
C ALA A 161 9.22 8.98 -1.59
N LEU A 162 8.81 9.15 -0.33
CA LEU A 162 7.59 8.57 0.22
C LEU A 162 6.43 9.55 0.03
N ILE A 163 5.42 9.15 -0.74
CA ILE A 163 4.15 9.87 -0.85
C ILE A 163 3.17 9.25 0.13
N HIS A 164 2.57 10.07 0.97
CA HIS A 164 1.54 9.70 1.92
C HIS A 164 0.23 10.41 1.58
N LEU A 165 -0.77 9.65 1.13
CA LEU A 165 -2.13 10.10 0.86
C LEU A 165 -3.06 9.55 1.95
N ASP A 166 -3.71 10.44 2.70
CA ASP A 166 -4.45 10.08 3.90
C ASP A 166 -5.32 11.26 4.36
N ALA A 167 -6.38 11.00 5.11
CA ALA A 167 -7.06 12.02 5.90
C ALA A 167 -6.29 12.37 7.19
N HIS A 168 -5.51 11.42 7.72
CA HIS A 168 -4.85 11.51 9.01
C HIS A 168 -3.35 11.78 8.88
N ALA A 169 -2.76 12.39 9.92
CA ALA A 169 -1.33 12.71 9.91
C ALA A 169 -0.44 11.50 10.22
N ASP A 170 -0.92 10.57 11.03
CA ASP A 170 -0.27 9.32 11.45
C ASP A 170 1.15 9.48 12.03
N LEU A 171 1.35 10.61 12.73
CA LEU A 171 2.64 11.02 13.30
C LEU A 171 2.68 10.91 14.84
N ARG A 172 1.73 10.19 15.46
CA ARG A 172 1.74 9.96 16.92
C ARG A 172 2.94 9.09 17.30
N ASP A 173 3.39 9.27 18.56
CA ASP A 173 4.46 8.44 19.13
C ASP A 173 3.92 7.14 19.75
N GLY A 174 3.01 6.48 19.07
CA GLY A 174 2.18 5.36 19.53
C GLY A 174 0.78 5.80 19.88
N TYR A 175 -0.16 4.85 19.92
CA TYR A 175 -1.57 5.13 20.19
C TYR A 175 -2.26 3.94 20.86
N LEU A 176 -3.11 4.22 21.88
CA LEU A 176 -3.83 3.21 22.67
C LEU A 176 -2.95 2.08 23.25
N GLY A 177 -1.70 2.40 23.59
CA GLY A 177 -0.73 1.46 24.13
C GLY A 177 0.13 0.76 23.07
N PHE A 178 -0.20 0.87 21.78
CA PHE A 178 0.57 0.28 20.68
C PHE A 178 1.60 1.25 20.12
N HIS A 179 2.87 0.83 20.13
CA HIS A 179 3.96 1.61 19.52
C HIS A 179 3.81 1.65 17.99
N HIS A 180 3.51 0.51 17.37
CA HIS A 180 3.21 0.37 15.96
C HIS A 180 1.69 0.35 15.75
N SER A 181 1.06 1.52 15.88
CA SER A 181 -0.37 1.72 15.65
C SER A 181 -0.61 2.31 14.26
N HIS A 182 -1.83 2.13 13.71
CA HIS A 182 -2.28 2.83 12.51
C HIS A 182 -2.00 4.35 12.60
N ALA A 183 -2.31 5.00 13.74
CA ALA A 183 -2.12 6.45 13.96
C ALA A 183 -0.64 6.87 14.20
N ALA A 184 0.32 5.94 14.08
CA ALA A 184 1.75 6.19 14.33
C ALA A 184 2.65 5.74 13.17
N ILE A 185 2.07 5.21 12.09
CA ILE A 185 2.83 4.57 11.02
C ILE A 185 3.84 5.52 10.36
N ILE A 186 3.43 6.73 10.02
CA ILE A 186 4.32 7.70 9.37
C ILE A 186 5.44 8.13 10.32
N ARG A 187 5.17 8.24 11.61
CA ARG A 187 6.22 8.49 12.61
C ARG A 187 7.21 7.33 12.64
N ARG A 188 6.73 6.09 12.68
CA ARG A 188 7.61 4.89 12.75
C ARG A 188 8.49 4.75 11.53
N VAL A 189 7.99 5.00 10.33
CA VAL A 189 8.81 4.92 9.13
C VAL A 189 9.80 6.07 8.99
N THR A 190 9.44 7.28 9.46
CA THR A 190 10.37 8.43 9.45
C THR A 190 11.54 8.24 10.41
N ASP A 191 11.43 7.39 11.45
CA ASP A 191 12.55 7.02 12.31
C ASP A 191 13.69 6.28 11.54
N HIS A 192 13.39 5.76 10.34
CA HIS A 192 14.35 5.08 9.43
C HIS A 192 14.86 5.97 8.30
N PHE A 193 14.44 7.24 8.24
CA PHE A 193 14.85 8.13 7.16
C PHE A 193 16.35 8.45 7.21
N GLY A 194 17.01 8.22 6.08
CA GLY A 194 18.33 8.81 5.80
C GLY A 194 18.21 10.27 5.33
N PRO A 195 19.35 10.94 5.14
CA PRO A 195 19.39 12.38 4.85
C PRO A 195 18.76 12.76 3.49
N GLU A 196 18.70 11.84 2.54
CA GLU A 196 18.17 12.08 1.20
C GLU A 196 16.72 11.59 1.02
N HIS A 197 16.15 10.88 2.02
CA HIS A 197 14.75 10.47 1.98
C HIS A 197 13.83 11.69 2.09
N GLN A 198 12.69 11.63 1.41
CA GLN A 198 11.71 12.71 1.40
C GLN A 198 10.33 12.17 1.73
N LEU A 199 9.59 12.91 2.54
CA LEU A 199 8.16 12.67 2.80
C LEU A 199 7.33 13.77 2.14
N ILE A 200 6.31 13.39 1.39
CA ILE A 200 5.33 14.30 0.79
C ILE A 200 3.94 13.84 1.24
N GLN A 201 3.25 14.66 2.01
CA GLN A 201 1.93 14.35 2.57
C GLN A 201 0.86 15.23 1.92
N TYR A 202 -0.27 14.60 1.53
CA TYR A 202 -1.41 15.32 0.97
C TYR A 202 -2.73 14.66 1.38
N GLY A 203 -3.77 15.49 1.54
CA GLY A 203 -5.10 15.06 1.98
C GLY A 203 -5.32 15.23 3.48
N ILE A 204 -4.26 15.42 4.25
CA ILE A 204 -4.29 15.45 5.71
C ILE A 204 -5.21 16.57 6.21
N ARG A 205 -6.27 16.19 6.90
CA ARG A 205 -7.31 17.07 7.44
C ARG A 205 -7.72 16.72 8.87
N SER A 206 -7.14 15.64 9.41
CA SER A 206 -7.29 15.19 10.81
C SER A 206 -5.94 14.89 11.43
N GLY A 207 -5.72 15.36 12.66
CA GLY A 207 -4.48 15.18 13.40
C GLY A 207 -4.42 16.10 14.62
N THR A 208 -3.46 15.86 15.50
CA THR A 208 -3.22 16.73 16.67
C THR A 208 -2.48 18.00 16.25
N LYS A 209 -2.58 19.04 17.10
CA LYS A 209 -1.81 20.27 16.89
C LYS A 209 -0.29 20.01 16.78
N ALA A 210 0.24 19.05 17.55
CA ALA A 210 1.66 18.71 17.53
C ALA A 210 2.07 18.08 16.18
N GLU A 211 1.23 17.23 15.59
CA GLU A 211 1.46 16.64 14.27
C GLU A 211 1.47 17.72 13.19
N TYR A 212 0.51 18.65 13.21
CA TYR A 212 0.50 19.77 12.26
C TYR A 212 1.73 20.68 12.40
N GLN A 213 2.19 20.94 13.64
CA GLN A 213 3.42 21.71 13.87
C GLN A 213 4.64 20.98 13.33
N TRP A 214 4.72 19.66 13.48
CA TRP A 214 5.79 18.85 12.94
C TRP A 214 5.80 18.90 11.41
N MET A 215 4.66 18.66 10.76
CA MET A 215 4.53 18.71 9.30
C MET A 215 4.91 20.09 8.73
N GLN A 216 4.54 21.17 9.44
CA GLN A 216 4.91 22.54 9.05
C GLN A 216 6.42 22.77 9.13
N GLN A 217 7.07 22.32 10.20
CA GLN A 217 8.52 22.44 10.39
C GLN A 217 9.29 21.59 9.36
N ALA A 218 8.84 20.36 9.15
CA ALA A 218 9.44 19.44 8.18
C ALA A 218 9.06 19.75 6.72
N LYS A 219 8.09 20.64 6.47
CA LYS A 219 7.58 21.05 5.14
C LYS A 219 7.05 19.88 4.30
N THR A 220 6.46 18.89 4.96
CA THR A 220 5.97 17.67 4.30
C THR A 220 4.58 17.85 3.72
N LEU A 221 3.69 18.62 4.39
CA LEU A 221 2.28 18.79 4.04
C LEU A 221 2.11 19.72 2.83
N LYS A 222 1.37 19.26 1.85
CA LYS A 222 0.87 20.05 0.72
C LYS A 222 -0.57 20.51 1.00
N HIS A 223 -0.84 21.79 0.77
CA HIS A 223 -2.09 22.42 1.18
C HIS A 223 -3.14 22.46 0.07
N SER A 224 -2.79 22.09 -1.16
CA SER A 224 -3.72 22.04 -2.29
C SER A 224 -3.33 20.94 -3.28
N ARG A 225 -4.32 20.46 -4.04
CA ARG A 225 -4.11 19.50 -5.13
C ARG A 225 -3.07 20.00 -6.13
N ALA A 226 -3.12 21.29 -6.50
CA ALA A 226 -2.18 21.87 -7.45
C ALA A 226 -0.73 21.85 -6.93
N GLU A 227 -0.53 22.27 -5.67
CA GLU A 227 0.78 22.21 -5.01
C GLU A 227 1.31 20.79 -4.92
N PHE A 228 0.43 19.83 -4.53
CA PHE A 228 0.77 18.43 -4.44
C PHE A 228 1.20 17.86 -5.79
N LEU A 229 0.35 17.96 -6.82
CA LEU A 229 0.66 17.41 -8.14
C LEU A 229 1.92 18.05 -8.74
N GLN A 230 2.12 19.37 -8.53
CA GLN A 230 3.35 20.04 -8.94
C GLN A 230 4.56 19.46 -8.21
N SER A 231 4.48 19.26 -6.89
CA SER A 231 5.59 18.69 -6.12
C SER A 231 5.99 17.28 -6.57
N ILE A 232 5.02 16.45 -7.01
CA ILE A 232 5.33 15.14 -7.58
C ILE A 232 5.93 15.27 -9.00
N ALA A 233 5.41 16.16 -9.82
CA ALA A 233 5.95 16.40 -11.16
C ALA A 233 7.39 16.91 -11.16
N GLU A 234 7.78 17.66 -10.11
CA GLU A 234 9.14 18.20 -9.92
C GLU A 234 10.15 17.17 -9.36
N ILE A 235 9.70 15.98 -8.88
CA ILE A 235 10.62 14.90 -8.51
C ILE A 235 11.42 14.47 -9.75
N ASP A 236 12.73 14.27 -9.57
CA ASP A 236 13.58 13.71 -10.63
C ASP A 236 13.02 12.37 -11.14
N ASP A 237 13.00 12.18 -12.46
CA ASP A 237 12.36 11.01 -13.08
C ASP A 237 13.03 9.68 -12.70
N GLN A 238 14.29 9.71 -12.26
CA GLN A 238 15.00 8.50 -11.81
C GLN A 238 14.88 8.27 -10.30
N ARG A 239 14.45 9.28 -9.54
CA ARG A 239 14.29 9.14 -8.09
C ARG A 239 13.18 8.15 -7.76
N PRO A 240 13.46 7.12 -6.92
CA PRO A 240 12.45 6.12 -6.56
C PRO A 240 11.31 6.74 -5.75
N ILE A 241 10.08 6.40 -6.12
CA ILE A 241 8.87 6.85 -5.45
C ILE A 241 8.12 5.64 -4.89
N TYR A 242 7.76 5.69 -3.62
CA TYR A 242 6.83 4.78 -2.98
C TYR A 242 5.58 5.54 -2.54
N LEU A 243 4.40 4.95 -2.78
CA LEU A 243 3.12 5.52 -2.36
C LEU A 243 2.50 4.66 -1.25
N THR A 244 2.19 5.26 -0.10
CA THR A 244 1.26 4.69 0.88
C THR A 244 -0.06 5.44 0.77
N LEU A 245 -1.14 4.70 0.47
CA LEU A 245 -2.47 5.23 0.23
C LEU A 245 -3.45 4.66 1.25
N ASP A 246 -3.82 5.49 2.22
CA ASP A 246 -5.01 5.27 3.03
C ASP A 246 -6.25 5.65 2.21
N LEU A 247 -7.21 4.76 2.12
CA LEU A 247 -8.41 4.99 1.32
C LEU A 247 -9.37 6.03 1.94
N ASP A 248 -9.18 6.41 3.21
CA ASP A 248 -9.91 7.53 3.80
C ASP A 248 -9.41 8.92 3.32
N TYR A 249 -8.32 8.95 2.53
CA TYR A 249 -7.93 10.09 1.70
C TYR A 249 -9.10 10.59 0.85
N PHE A 250 -9.89 9.65 0.31
CA PHE A 250 -11.09 10.00 -0.45
C PHE A 250 -12.19 10.54 0.46
N ASP A 251 -13.02 11.43 -0.10
CA ASP A 251 -14.17 11.95 0.64
C ASP A 251 -15.20 10.85 0.91
N PRO A 252 -15.78 10.78 2.14
CA PRO A 252 -16.77 9.75 2.48
C PRO A 252 -18.02 9.75 1.60
N SER A 253 -18.28 10.79 0.83
CA SER A 253 -19.34 10.81 -0.18
C SER A 253 -19.05 9.89 -1.37
N PHE A 254 -17.78 9.58 -1.63
CA PHE A 254 -17.31 8.66 -2.67
C PHE A 254 -16.84 7.32 -2.08
N PHE A 255 -16.22 7.36 -0.89
CA PHE A 255 -15.62 6.22 -0.23
C PHE A 255 -16.02 6.14 1.26
N PRO A 256 -17.24 5.65 1.57
CA PRO A 256 -17.69 5.51 2.95
C PRO A 256 -17.16 4.25 3.67
N GLY A 257 -16.55 3.28 2.94
CA GLY A 257 -16.14 1.97 3.43
C GLY A 257 -14.80 1.95 4.16
N THR A 258 -14.61 2.85 5.11
CA THR A 258 -13.42 2.94 5.95
C THR A 258 -13.74 3.11 7.43
N GLY A 259 -12.77 2.80 8.30
CA GLY A 259 -12.93 2.87 9.75
C GLY A 259 -13.13 4.29 10.27
N THR A 260 -12.35 5.24 9.80
CA THR A 260 -12.23 6.61 10.32
C THR A 260 -12.42 7.67 9.23
N PRO A 261 -13.61 7.74 8.58
CA PRO A 261 -13.85 8.68 7.49
C PRO A 261 -13.82 10.13 7.98
N GLU A 262 -13.21 11.00 7.20
CA GLU A 262 -13.15 12.44 7.43
C GLU A 262 -13.71 13.19 6.21
N PRO A 263 -14.62 14.17 6.38
CA PRO A 263 -15.16 14.92 5.26
C PRO A 263 -14.13 15.89 4.66
N GLY A 264 -14.31 16.26 3.40
CA GLY A 264 -13.46 17.22 2.69
C GLY A 264 -12.27 16.55 1.97
N GLY A 265 -12.39 15.27 1.68
CA GLY A 265 -11.40 14.49 0.92
C GLY A 265 -11.49 14.66 -0.59
N GLU A 266 -10.73 13.86 -1.28
CA GLU A 266 -10.58 13.90 -2.74
C GLU A 266 -11.50 12.90 -3.44
N ASP A 267 -11.61 13.03 -4.76
CA ASP A 267 -12.35 12.14 -5.63
C ASP A 267 -11.42 11.22 -6.46
N PHE A 268 -12.01 10.28 -7.20
CA PHE A 268 -11.28 9.38 -8.07
C PHE A 268 -10.51 10.10 -9.19
N HIS A 269 -11.02 11.21 -9.72
CA HIS A 269 -10.34 11.96 -10.80
C HIS A 269 -9.08 12.68 -10.30
N SER A 270 -9.06 13.09 -9.05
CA SER A 270 -7.85 13.61 -8.38
C SER A 270 -6.77 12.56 -8.32
N PHE A 271 -7.13 11.34 -7.94
CA PHE A 271 -6.23 10.20 -7.90
C PHE A 271 -5.71 9.82 -9.30
N VAL A 272 -6.59 9.80 -10.31
CA VAL A 272 -6.19 9.60 -11.72
C VAL A 272 -5.19 10.66 -12.18
N SER A 273 -5.32 11.90 -11.71
CA SER A 273 -4.35 12.96 -12.06
C SER A 273 -2.96 12.67 -11.50
N LEU A 274 -2.86 12.11 -10.31
CA LEU A 274 -1.60 11.60 -9.75
C LEU A 274 -1.06 10.42 -10.57
N CYS A 275 -1.90 9.43 -10.90
CA CYS A 275 -1.52 8.26 -11.69
C CYS A 275 -0.87 8.66 -13.03
N LYS A 276 -1.40 9.68 -13.70
CA LYS A 276 -0.83 10.20 -14.96
C LYS A 276 0.61 10.73 -14.79
N ILE A 277 0.94 11.29 -13.63
CA ILE A 277 2.30 11.75 -13.32
C ILE A 277 3.18 10.54 -12.96
N LEU A 278 2.72 9.65 -12.09
CA LEU A 278 3.49 8.49 -11.62
C LEU A 278 3.97 7.59 -12.77
N ARG A 279 3.18 7.43 -13.83
CA ARG A 279 3.57 6.65 -15.03
C ARG A 279 4.83 7.15 -15.74
N SER A 280 5.25 8.38 -15.52
CA SER A 280 6.46 8.95 -16.10
C SER A 280 7.61 9.07 -15.09
N LYS A 281 7.45 8.50 -13.91
CA LYS A 281 8.41 8.53 -12.80
C LYS A 281 8.89 7.13 -12.47
N ASN A 282 9.98 7.02 -11.73
CA ASN A 282 10.46 5.76 -11.17
C ASN A 282 9.58 5.34 -9.97
N PHE A 283 8.36 4.86 -10.26
CA PHE A 283 7.39 4.39 -9.27
C PHE A 283 7.70 2.93 -8.92
N VAL A 284 8.26 2.69 -7.74
CA VAL A 284 8.88 1.41 -7.37
C VAL A 284 7.99 0.50 -6.55
N GLY A 285 6.98 1.02 -5.85
CA GLY A 285 6.08 0.23 -5.02
C GLY A 285 5.00 1.06 -4.35
N CYS A 286 3.99 0.39 -3.82
CA CYS A 286 2.92 1.05 -3.07
C CYS A 286 2.19 0.08 -2.14
N ASP A 287 1.40 0.66 -1.25
CA ASP A 287 0.36 -0.03 -0.50
C ASP A 287 -0.97 0.72 -0.57
N VAL A 288 -2.06 -0.03 -0.40
CA VAL A 288 -3.44 0.47 -0.33
C VAL A 288 -4.08 -0.11 0.92
N VAL A 289 -4.51 0.73 1.84
CA VAL A 289 -4.95 0.35 3.19
C VAL A 289 -6.31 0.93 3.55
N GLU A 290 -6.88 0.47 4.65
CA GLU A 290 -8.09 0.99 5.31
C GLU A 290 -9.41 0.77 4.54
N LEU A 291 -9.48 -0.19 3.59
CA LEU A 291 -10.77 -0.68 3.12
C LEU A 291 -11.43 -1.55 4.19
N ALA A 292 -12.58 -1.12 4.69
CA ALA A 292 -13.43 -1.87 5.61
C ALA A 292 -14.76 -2.25 4.92
N PRO A 293 -14.82 -3.37 4.17
CA PRO A 293 -15.89 -3.66 3.22
C PRO A 293 -17.28 -3.74 3.87
N LYS A 294 -17.36 -4.23 5.11
CA LYS A 294 -18.65 -4.38 5.82
C LYS A 294 -19.26 -3.06 6.30
N ILE A 295 -18.51 -1.97 6.27
CA ILE A 295 -19.00 -0.64 6.66
C ILE A 295 -19.87 -0.04 5.54
N ASP A 296 -19.52 -0.29 4.28
CA ASP A 296 -20.32 0.11 3.13
C ASP A 296 -21.17 -1.05 2.61
N ALA A 297 -22.40 -1.14 3.10
CA ALA A 297 -23.34 -2.19 2.68
C ALA A 297 -23.74 -2.14 1.19
N THR A 298 -23.36 -1.09 0.46
CA THR A 298 -23.63 -0.98 -0.98
C THR A 298 -22.58 -1.71 -1.83
N GLY A 299 -21.39 -1.99 -1.28
CA GLY A 299 -20.24 -2.54 -2.01
C GLY A 299 -19.55 -1.54 -2.94
N ASN A 300 -19.99 -0.27 -2.96
CA ASN A 300 -19.38 0.73 -3.84
C ASN A 300 -17.93 1.01 -3.49
N SER A 301 -17.59 0.98 -2.19
CA SER A 301 -16.23 1.20 -1.72
C SER A 301 -15.28 0.10 -2.19
N ASP A 302 -15.73 -1.16 -2.20
CA ASP A 302 -14.94 -2.29 -2.66
C ASP A 302 -14.58 -2.14 -4.16
N VAL A 303 -15.58 -1.82 -4.99
CA VAL A 303 -15.41 -1.56 -6.44
C VAL A 303 -14.52 -0.34 -6.67
N PHE A 304 -14.71 0.73 -5.88
CA PHE A 304 -13.87 1.94 -5.97
C PHE A 304 -12.41 1.59 -5.67
N ALA A 305 -12.14 0.89 -4.58
CA ALA A 305 -10.81 0.49 -4.17
C ALA A 305 -10.16 -0.49 -5.18
N ALA A 306 -10.92 -1.44 -5.74
CA ALA A 306 -10.41 -2.33 -6.80
C ALA A 306 -9.99 -1.55 -8.05
N LYS A 307 -10.73 -0.49 -8.43
CA LYS A 307 -10.32 0.42 -9.52
C LYS A 307 -9.07 1.22 -9.18
N VAL A 308 -8.90 1.64 -7.93
CA VAL A 308 -7.66 2.29 -7.46
C VAL A 308 -6.47 1.33 -7.61
N VAL A 309 -6.61 0.08 -7.19
CA VAL A 309 -5.57 -0.95 -7.33
C VAL A 309 -5.24 -1.21 -8.80
N ARG A 310 -6.25 -1.31 -9.69
CA ARG A 310 -6.04 -1.42 -11.14
C ARG A 310 -5.15 -0.30 -11.68
N GLU A 311 -5.49 0.96 -11.38
CA GLU A 311 -4.69 2.11 -11.85
C GLU A 311 -3.25 2.06 -11.32
N LEU A 312 -3.06 1.63 -10.06
CA LEU A 312 -1.71 1.51 -9.48
C LEU A 312 -0.88 0.41 -10.13
N ILE A 313 -1.46 -0.75 -10.46
CA ILE A 313 -0.77 -1.83 -11.20
C ILE A 313 -0.32 -1.29 -12.57
N LEU A 314 -1.21 -0.59 -13.28
CA LEU A 314 -0.90 0.02 -14.58
C LEU A 314 0.18 1.12 -14.48
N CYS A 315 0.23 1.86 -13.36
CA CYS A 315 1.31 2.82 -13.10
C CYS A 315 2.63 2.10 -12.84
N LEU A 316 2.65 1.08 -11.99
CA LEU A 316 3.85 0.30 -11.68
C LEU A 316 4.43 -0.38 -12.92
N HIS A 317 3.59 -0.83 -13.86
CA HIS A 317 4.05 -1.48 -15.09
C HIS A 317 4.82 -0.52 -16.01
N ASN A 318 4.41 0.72 -16.08
CA ASN A 318 4.94 1.69 -17.05
C ASN A 318 6.02 2.63 -16.47
N SER A 319 6.38 2.43 -15.21
CA SER A 319 7.36 3.27 -14.50
C SER A 319 8.76 2.67 -14.50
#